data_a7eb849b9a7cc714432bbab4b7e21ae8
#
_entry.id   a7eb849b9a7cc714432bbab4b7e21ae8
#
_cell.length_a   1.000
_cell.length_b   1.000
_cell.length_c   1.000
_cell.angle_alpha   90.00
_cell.angle_beta   90.00
_cell.angle_gamma   90.00
#
_symmetry.space_group_name_H-M   'P 1'
#
loop_
_entity.id
_entity.type
_entity.pdbx_description
1 polymer ?
#
loop_
_entity_poly.entity_id
_entity_poly.type
_entity_poly.pdbx_seq_one_letter_code
_entity_poly.pdbx_strand_id
1 'polypeptide(L)'
;DRIAPREPIGVLFSGGVDSGSVFLTLYSLLLARGETPARLKAFTLSVGGDSADADQAARFLDQLGLGLFLEPIEVTLEGIDYQEAIRVIEDYKPLDVQSASMALALCRGIRSRYPDWHYLVDGDGGDENLKDYPLEDSHNLTIRSVLNNTLLYQEGWGVDAIKHSLTYSG
;
A
#
# COMPACT_ATOMS: atom_id res chain seq x y z
N ASP A 1 6.10 20.78 1.35
CA ASP A 1 6.95 21.84 0.79
C ASP A 1 7.74 21.43 -0.47
N ARG A 2 7.64 20.15 -0.91
CA ARG A 2 8.33 19.66 -2.13
C ARG A 2 7.41 19.57 -3.35
N ILE A 3 6.09 19.52 -3.14
CA ILE A 3 5.09 19.47 -4.23
C ILE A 3 4.58 20.88 -4.47
N ALA A 4 4.66 21.35 -5.70
CA ALA A 4 4.21 22.69 -6.06
C ALA A 4 2.70 22.89 -5.81
N PRO A 5 2.25 24.13 -5.46
CA PRO A 5 0.86 24.42 -5.14
C PRO A 5 -0.04 24.19 -6.32
N ARG A 6 -0.42 23.37 -6.93
CA ARG A 6 -1.33 23.01 -8.04
C ARG A 6 -1.03 21.65 -8.65
N GLU A 7 0.10 21.06 -8.31
CA GLU A 7 0.42 19.71 -8.77
C GLU A 7 -0.56 18.70 -8.19
N PRO A 8 -1.11 17.79 -8.98
CA PRO A 8 -1.97 16.74 -8.50
C PRO A 8 -1.18 15.72 -7.65
N ILE A 9 -1.84 15.16 -6.66
CA ILE A 9 -1.27 14.20 -5.72
C ILE A 9 -2.13 12.94 -5.73
N GLY A 10 -1.55 11.81 -6.10
CA GLY A 10 -2.17 10.49 -5.98
C GLY A 10 -1.77 9.81 -4.67
N VAL A 11 -2.70 9.09 -4.07
CA VAL A 11 -2.44 8.17 -2.95
C VAL A 11 -2.72 6.75 -3.43
N LEU A 12 -1.78 5.85 -3.27
CA LEU A 12 -2.03 4.42 -3.45
C LEU A 12 -2.87 3.95 -2.27
N PHE A 13 -4.07 3.49 -2.53
CA PHE A 13 -5.12 3.42 -1.52
C PHE A 13 -5.79 2.04 -1.49
N SER A 14 -5.57 1.29 -0.43
CA SER A 14 -6.21 -0.01 -0.18
C SER A 14 -7.47 0.08 0.69
N GLY A 15 -7.72 1.24 1.32
CA GLY A 15 -8.77 1.38 2.34
C GLY A 15 -8.38 0.82 3.70
N GLY A 16 -7.13 0.42 3.89
CA GLY A 16 -6.55 0.08 5.20
C GLY A 16 -6.21 1.33 6.02
N VAL A 17 -5.81 1.10 7.28
CA VAL A 17 -5.51 2.19 8.25
C VAL A 17 -4.38 3.09 7.76
N ASP A 18 -3.31 2.51 7.22
CA ASP A 18 -2.11 3.25 6.81
C ASP A 18 -2.39 4.15 5.61
N SER A 19 -2.89 3.58 4.53
CA SER A 19 -3.26 4.37 3.34
C SER A 19 -4.38 5.37 3.64
N GLY A 20 -5.33 5.01 4.52
CA GLY A 20 -6.37 5.88 5.03
C GLY A 20 -5.82 7.07 5.81
N SER A 21 -4.86 6.82 6.70
CA SER A 21 -4.20 7.86 7.49
C SER A 21 -3.42 8.83 6.61
N VAL A 22 -2.69 8.32 5.61
CA VAL A 22 -1.97 9.14 4.63
C VAL A 22 -2.94 10.02 3.85
N PHE A 23 -4.03 9.44 3.31
CA PHE A 23 -5.02 10.18 2.55
C PHE A 23 -5.68 11.30 3.39
N LEU A 24 -6.17 10.98 4.58
CA LEU A 24 -6.83 11.95 5.47
C LEU A 24 -5.88 13.04 5.95
N THR A 25 -4.62 12.70 6.19
CA THR A 25 -3.59 13.69 6.54
C THR A 25 -3.36 14.67 5.39
N LEU A 26 -3.19 14.18 4.17
CA LEU A 26 -3.03 15.03 3.00
C LEU A 26 -4.26 15.89 2.74
N TYR A 27 -5.45 15.31 2.83
CA TYR A 27 -6.71 16.04 2.70
C TYR A 27 -6.81 17.18 3.72
N SER A 28 -6.54 16.88 5.00
CA SER A 28 -6.59 17.88 6.08
C SER A 28 -5.54 18.97 5.92
N LEU A 29 -4.32 18.60 5.49
CA LEU A 29 -3.25 19.56 5.21
C LEU A 29 -3.59 20.51 4.06
N LEU A 30 -4.20 20.00 2.98
CA LEU A 30 -4.64 20.85 1.87
C LEU A 30 -5.68 21.87 2.35
N LEU A 31 -6.67 21.43 3.12
CA LEU A 31 -7.68 22.33 3.70
C LEU A 31 -7.05 23.38 4.63
N ALA A 32 -6.16 22.96 5.54
CA ALA A 32 -5.49 23.86 6.46
C ALA A 32 -4.63 24.93 5.76
N ARG A 33 -4.13 24.61 4.57
CA ARG A 33 -3.35 25.54 3.73
C ARG A 33 -4.24 26.43 2.83
N GLY A 34 -5.56 26.26 2.86
CA GLY A 34 -6.49 26.94 1.95
C GLY A 34 -6.36 26.48 0.49
N GLU A 35 -5.79 25.29 0.28
CA GLU A 35 -5.65 24.70 -1.06
C GLU A 35 -6.87 23.82 -1.36
N THR A 36 -7.18 23.67 -2.65
CA THR A 36 -8.30 22.81 -3.06
C THR A 36 -7.96 21.32 -2.89
N PRO A 37 -8.78 20.54 -2.17
CA PRO A 37 -8.58 19.10 -2.11
C PRO A 37 -8.85 18.39 -3.45
N ALA A 38 -9.45 19.05 -4.44
CA ALA A 38 -9.71 18.45 -5.76
C ALA A 38 -8.44 18.00 -6.51
N ARG A 39 -7.26 18.44 -6.05
CA ARG A 39 -5.97 17.96 -6.55
C ARG A 39 -5.53 16.62 -5.98
N LEU A 40 -6.28 16.03 -5.03
CA LEU A 40 -6.01 14.74 -4.41
C LEU A 40 -6.89 13.65 -5.03
N LYS A 41 -6.33 12.48 -5.28
CA LYS A 41 -7.05 11.26 -5.66
C LYS A 41 -6.51 10.06 -4.87
N ALA A 42 -7.41 9.16 -4.53
CA ALA A 42 -7.11 7.85 -3.97
C ALA A 42 -7.21 6.82 -5.10
N PHE A 43 -6.10 6.22 -5.49
CA PHE A 43 -6.05 5.19 -6.53
C PHE A 43 -6.04 3.81 -5.90
N THR A 44 -6.99 2.98 -6.28
CA THR A 44 -7.08 1.58 -5.85
C THR A 44 -7.01 0.66 -7.05
N LEU A 45 -6.37 -0.51 -6.89
CA LEU A 45 -6.29 -1.52 -7.94
C LEU A 45 -7.54 -2.40 -7.89
N SER A 46 -8.14 -2.63 -9.05
CA SER A 46 -9.19 -3.63 -9.26
C SER A 46 -8.73 -4.63 -10.31
N VAL A 47 -8.58 -5.89 -9.95
CA VAL A 47 -8.14 -6.94 -10.86
C VAL A 47 -9.32 -7.82 -11.24
N GLY A 48 -9.65 -7.87 -12.52
CA GLY A 48 -10.71 -8.73 -13.05
C GLY A 48 -12.15 -8.31 -12.69
N GLY A 49 -12.34 -7.09 -12.18
CA GLY A 49 -13.65 -6.49 -11.95
C GLY A 49 -14.23 -6.68 -10.54
N ASP A 50 -13.88 -7.75 -9.82
CA ASP A 50 -14.27 -7.98 -8.41
C ASP A 50 -13.02 -7.91 -7.53
N SER A 51 -12.87 -6.83 -6.78
CA SER A 51 -11.74 -6.64 -5.90
C SER A 51 -12.18 -6.26 -4.49
N ALA A 52 -11.89 -7.13 -3.53
CA ALA A 52 -12.19 -6.88 -2.12
C ALA A 52 -11.51 -5.60 -1.61
N ASP A 53 -10.31 -5.29 -2.10
CA ASP A 53 -9.57 -4.07 -1.75
C ASP A 53 -10.26 -2.82 -2.32
N ALA A 54 -10.72 -2.87 -3.57
CA ALA A 54 -11.49 -1.77 -4.16
C ALA A 54 -12.80 -1.52 -3.42
N ASP A 55 -13.51 -2.58 -3.02
CA ASP A 55 -14.71 -2.48 -2.19
C ASP A 55 -14.42 -1.92 -0.80
N GLN A 56 -13.31 -2.31 -0.19
CA GLN A 56 -12.88 -1.77 1.09
C GLN A 56 -12.55 -0.28 0.97
N ALA A 57 -11.80 0.09 -0.06
CA ALA A 57 -11.46 1.48 -0.36
C ALA A 57 -12.71 2.34 -0.56
N ALA A 58 -13.69 1.84 -1.32
CA ALA A 58 -14.95 2.53 -1.55
C ALA A 58 -15.72 2.72 -0.24
N ARG A 59 -15.91 1.65 0.54
CA ARG A 59 -16.60 1.75 1.83
C ARG A 59 -15.95 2.75 2.79
N PHE A 60 -14.61 2.75 2.85
CA PHE A 60 -13.88 3.67 3.72
C PHE A 60 -14.16 5.14 3.35
N LEU A 61 -14.00 5.50 2.09
CA LEU A 61 -14.18 6.88 1.66
C LEU A 61 -15.66 7.30 1.63
N ASP A 62 -16.57 6.42 1.29
CA ASP A 62 -18.01 6.71 1.30
C ASP A 62 -18.54 7.00 2.71
N GLN A 63 -18.08 6.27 3.73
CA GLN A 63 -18.43 6.52 5.12
C GLN A 63 -18.03 7.93 5.60
N LEU A 64 -17.00 8.51 4.98
CA LEU A 64 -16.52 9.86 5.27
C LEU A 64 -17.09 10.92 4.33
N GLY A 65 -17.95 10.54 3.39
CA GLY A 65 -18.45 11.44 2.35
C GLY A 65 -17.38 11.87 1.33
N LEU A 66 -16.30 11.10 1.22
CA LEU A 66 -15.14 11.37 0.37
C LEU A 66 -15.04 10.42 -0.85
N GLY A 67 -16.08 9.65 -1.14
CA GLY A 67 -16.09 8.67 -2.24
C GLY A 67 -15.73 9.26 -3.61
N LEU A 68 -16.01 10.54 -3.85
CA LEU A 68 -15.65 11.23 -5.10
C LEU A 68 -14.13 11.30 -5.36
N PHE A 69 -13.30 11.08 -4.35
CA PHE A 69 -11.83 11.05 -4.49
C PHE A 69 -11.29 9.70 -4.92
N LEU A 70 -12.11 8.64 -4.82
CA LEU A 70 -11.70 7.30 -5.22
C LEU A 70 -11.67 7.17 -6.74
N GLU A 71 -10.59 6.59 -7.23
CA GLU A 71 -10.39 6.26 -8.63
C GLU A 71 -9.91 4.81 -8.76
N PRO A 72 -10.80 3.86 -9.06
CA PRO A 72 -10.41 2.48 -9.33
C PRO A 72 -9.64 2.40 -10.65
N ILE A 73 -8.51 1.71 -10.61
CA ILE A 73 -7.69 1.37 -11.77
C ILE A 73 -7.93 -0.10 -12.06
N GLU A 74 -8.69 -0.36 -13.11
CA GLU A 74 -9.00 -1.72 -13.53
C GLU A 74 -7.86 -2.30 -14.37
N VAL A 75 -7.44 -3.50 -14.00
CA VAL A 75 -6.39 -4.27 -14.68
C VAL A 75 -6.87 -5.70 -14.87
N THR A 76 -6.58 -6.28 -16.02
CA THR A 76 -6.83 -7.72 -16.23
C THR A 76 -5.73 -8.56 -15.57
N LEU A 77 -5.99 -9.86 -15.34
CA LEU A 77 -4.98 -10.77 -14.80
C LEU A 77 -3.73 -10.84 -15.69
N GLU A 78 -3.90 -10.75 -17.00
CA GLU A 78 -2.80 -10.73 -17.97
C GLU A 78 -1.97 -9.44 -17.88
N GLY A 79 -2.52 -8.39 -17.29
CA GLY A 79 -1.82 -7.12 -17.03
C GLY A 79 -0.87 -7.18 -15.84
N ILE A 80 -0.90 -8.26 -15.04
CA ILE A 80 0.00 -8.47 -13.91
C ILE A 80 1.29 -9.12 -14.40
N ASP A 81 2.38 -8.36 -14.39
CA ASP A 81 3.67 -8.76 -14.94
C ASP A 81 4.68 -9.10 -13.84
N TYR A 82 4.70 -10.37 -13.41
CA TYR A 82 5.63 -10.86 -12.38
C TYR A 82 7.09 -10.80 -12.81
N GLN A 83 7.37 -11.01 -14.10
CA GLN A 83 8.76 -11.00 -14.60
C GLN A 83 9.34 -9.59 -14.55
N GLU A 84 8.55 -8.61 -14.94
CA GLU A 84 8.96 -7.21 -14.83
C GLU A 84 9.06 -6.75 -13.39
N ALA A 85 8.15 -7.19 -12.51
CA ALA A 85 8.24 -6.91 -11.08
C ALA A 85 9.57 -7.39 -10.51
N ILE A 86 9.96 -8.65 -10.75
CA ILE A 86 11.26 -9.21 -10.34
C ILE A 86 12.43 -8.36 -10.86
N ARG A 87 12.36 -7.93 -12.12
CA ARG A 87 13.42 -7.09 -12.73
C ARG A 87 13.52 -5.73 -12.05
N VAL A 88 12.38 -5.16 -11.66
CA VAL A 88 12.33 -3.82 -11.06
C VAL A 88 12.81 -3.83 -9.61
N ILE A 89 12.40 -4.84 -8.82
CA ILE A 89 12.75 -4.91 -7.40
C ILE A 89 14.07 -5.66 -7.14
N GLU A 90 14.57 -6.41 -8.13
CA GLU A 90 15.76 -7.24 -8.02
C GLU A 90 15.69 -8.26 -6.86
N ASP A 91 14.47 -8.73 -6.53
CA ASP A 91 14.21 -9.70 -5.48
C ASP A 91 13.33 -10.86 -6.03
N TYR A 92 13.43 -12.03 -5.38
CA TYR A 92 12.71 -13.26 -5.75
C TYR A 92 11.80 -13.78 -4.65
N LYS A 93 11.67 -13.07 -3.52
CA LYS A 93 10.76 -13.48 -2.45
C LYS A 93 9.33 -13.41 -2.95
N PRO A 94 8.52 -14.48 -2.76
CA PRO A 94 7.18 -14.54 -3.33
C PRO A 94 6.27 -13.38 -2.92
N LEU A 95 6.36 -12.94 -1.66
CA LEU A 95 5.55 -11.85 -1.14
C LEU A 95 5.95 -10.51 -1.77
N ASP A 96 7.26 -10.24 -1.86
CA ASP A 96 7.78 -9.01 -2.47
C ASP A 96 7.42 -8.93 -3.96
N VAL A 97 7.57 -10.05 -4.67
CA VAL A 97 7.18 -10.15 -6.10
C VAL A 97 5.68 -9.91 -6.27
N GLN A 98 4.85 -10.50 -5.41
CA GLN A 98 3.40 -10.30 -5.46
C GLN A 98 3.04 -8.83 -5.22
N SER A 99 3.54 -8.22 -4.14
CA SER A 99 3.28 -6.82 -3.81
C SER A 99 3.77 -5.88 -4.92
N ALA A 100 5.00 -6.09 -5.39
CA ALA A 100 5.58 -5.29 -6.47
C ALA A 100 4.81 -5.42 -7.79
N SER A 101 4.33 -6.61 -8.14
CA SER A 101 3.56 -6.81 -9.38
C SER A 101 2.22 -6.05 -9.35
N MET A 102 1.54 -6.04 -8.21
CA MET A 102 0.30 -5.27 -8.01
C MET A 102 0.57 -3.76 -8.03
N ALA A 103 1.59 -3.30 -7.32
CA ALA A 103 2.00 -1.89 -7.32
C ALA A 103 2.40 -1.42 -8.72
N LEU A 104 3.15 -2.23 -9.47
CA LEU A 104 3.56 -1.93 -10.84
C LEU A 104 2.35 -1.83 -11.77
N ALA A 105 1.39 -2.76 -11.66
CA ALA A 105 0.16 -2.74 -12.45
C ALA A 105 -0.67 -1.48 -12.15
N LEU A 106 -0.82 -1.12 -10.86
CA LEU A 106 -1.50 0.10 -10.45
C LEU A 106 -0.80 1.34 -11.00
N CYS A 107 0.51 1.46 -10.83
CA CYS A 107 1.28 2.60 -11.33
C CYS A 107 1.21 2.73 -12.86
N ARG A 108 1.25 1.62 -13.61
CA ARG A 108 1.08 1.63 -15.06
C ARG A 108 -0.31 2.09 -15.48
N GLY A 109 -1.34 1.61 -14.79
CA GLY A 109 -2.72 2.03 -15.02
C GLY A 109 -2.94 3.51 -14.72
N ILE A 110 -2.40 4.01 -13.61
CA ILE A 110 -2.41 5.44 -13.28
C ILE A 110 -1.69 6.23 -14.37
N ARG A 111 -0.48 5.84 -14.75
CA ARG A 111 0.31 6.53 -15.77
C ARG A 111 -0.39 6.59 -17.12
N SER A 112 -1.06 5.51 -17.51
CA SER A 112 -1.83 5.47 -18.76
C SER A 112 -3.02 6.42 -18.75
N ARG A 113 -3.73 6.52 -17.63
CA ARG A 113 -4.97 7.31 -17.49
C ARG A 113 -4.69 8.75 -17.09
N TYR A 114 -3.62 9.00 -16.34
CA TYR A 114 -3.22 10.28 -15.78
C TYR A 114 -1.74 10.57 -16.04
N PRO A 115 -1.34 10.80 -17.30
CA PRO A 115 0.08 10.96 -17.69
C PRO A 115 0.79 12.13 -17.00
N ASP A 116 0.03 13.16 -16.62
CA ASP A 116 0.55 14.37 -15.98
C ASP A 116 0.61 14.29 -14.44
N TRP A 117 0.24 13.14 -13.85
CA TRP A 117 0.33 12.94 -12.41
C TRP A 117 1.70 12.37 -12.05
N HIS A 118 2.52 13.19 -11.40
CA HIS A 118 3.92 12.85 -11.11
C HIS A 118 4.17 12.47 -9.66
N TYR A 119 3.24 12.78 -8.76
CA TYR A 119 3.40 12.54 -7.32
C TYR A 119 2.42 11.46 -6.86
N LEU A 120 2.98 10.34 -6.43
CA LEU A 120 2.26 9.26 -5.78
C LEU A 120 2.81 9.12 -4.36
N VAL A 121 1.93 8.91 -3.41
CA VAL A 121 2.24 8.67 -1.99
C VAL A 121 1.57 7.37 -1.60
N ASP A 122 2.24 6.55 -0.85
CA ASP A 122 1.70 5.30 -0.32
C ASP A 122 1.74 5.26 1.21
N GLY A 123 1.15 4.23 1.79
CA GLY A 123 1.13 3.95 3.21
C GLY A 123 2.13 2.87 3.63
N ASP A 124 2.96 2.39 2.71
CA ASP A 124 3.93 1.34 2.99
C ASP A 124 4.90 1.76 4.11
N GLY A 125 5.22 0.81 4.98
CA GLY A 125 6.05 1.06 6.15
C GLY A 125 5.27 1.52 7.39
N GLY A 126 3.94 1.60 7.34
CA GLY A 126 3.08 1.93 8.48
C GLY A 126 3.23 0.89 9.58
N ASP A 127 2.98 -0.37 9.28
CA ASP A 127 3.07 -1.50 10.21
C ASP A 127 4.47 -1.63 10.84
N GLU A 128 5.51 -1.48 10.04
CA GLU A 128 6.90 -1.56 10.49
C GLU A 128 7.26 -0.45 11.50
N ASN A 129 6.67 0.72 11.34
CA ASN A 129 6.94 1.87 12.20
C ASN A 129 6.02 1.94 13.40
N LEU A 130 4.76 1.54 13.25
CA LEU A 130 3.73 1.62 14.31
C LEU A 130 3.64 0.32 15.11
N LYS A 131 4.31 -0.75 14.68
CA LYS A 131 4.33 -2.09 15.32
C LYS A 131 2.95 -2.72 15.46
N ASP A 132 2.06 -2.47 14.51
CA ASP A 132 0.68 -2.98 14.52
C ASP A 132 0.59 -4.36 13.85
N TYR A 133 1.53 -5.25 14.21
CA TYR A 133 1.45 -6.64 13.77
C TYR A 133 0.49 -7.44 14.65
N PRO A 134 -0.36 -8.30 14.09
CA PRO A 134 -1.33 -9.12 14.83
C PRO A 134 -0.71 -10.12 15.81
N LEU A 135 0.60 -10.09 15.99
CA LEU A 135 1.35 -10.91 16.95
C LEU A 135 1.13 -10.53 18.42
N GLU A 136 0.80 -9.27 18.69
CA GLU A 136 0.74 -8.75 20.07
C GLU A 136 -0.52 -9.19 20.83
N ASP A 137 -1.60 -9.56 20.13
CA ASP A 137 -2.88 -9.95 20.72
C ASP A 137 -3.13 -11.46 20.82
N SER A 138 -2.18 -12.29 20.42
CA SER A 138 -2.37 -13.74 20.42
C SER A 138 -1.95 -14.38 21.75
N HIS A 139 -2.90 -14.82 22.54
CA HIS A 139 -2.67 -15.59 23.76
C HIS A 139 -2.02 -16.97 23.55
N ASN A 140 -1.89 -17.42 22.30
CA ASN A 140 -1.34 -18.72 21.91
C ASN A 140 -0.21 -18.58 20.88
N LEU A 141 0.76 -17.72 21.15
CA LEU A 141 1.96 -17.58 20.31
C LEU A 141 2.79 -18.87 20.37
N THR A 142 2.84 -19.55 19.24
CA THR A 142 3.81 -20.65 19.04
C THR A 142 4.99 -20.12 18.23
N ILE A 143 6.17 -20.72 18.40
CA ILE A 143 7.36 -20.41 17.57
C ILE A 143 7.01 -20.48 16.08
N ARG A 144 6.15 -21.42 15.69
CA ARG A 144 5.70 -21.58 14.31
C ARG A 144 4.83 -20.41 13.83
N SER A 145 3.94 -19.88 14.67
CA SER A 145 3.12 -18.72 14.30
C SER A 145 3.94 -17.44 14.20
N VAL A 146 4.93 -17.27 15.09
CA VAL A 146 5.89 -16.16 15.03
C VAL A 146 6.70 -16.23 13.74
N LEU A 147 7.26 -17.41 13.41
CA LEU A 147 8.02 -17.59 12.17
C LEU A 147 7.18 -17.37 10.91
N ASN A 148 5.94 -17.90 10.88
CA ASN A 148 5.05 -17.70 9.74
C ASN A 148 4.68 -16.25 9.55
N ASN A 149 4.34 -15.54 10.63
CA ASN A 149 4.01 -14.11 10.55
C ASN A 149 5.23 -13.27 10.15
N THR A 150 6.41 -13.59 10.71
CA THR A 150 7.65 -12.92 10.31
C THR A 150 7.98 -13.13 8.83
N LEU A 151 7.76 -14.36 8.32
CA LEU A 151 7.95 -14.65 6.90
C LEU A 151 6.93 -13.96 5.99
N LEU A 152 5.73 -13.70 6.50
CA LEU A 152 4.65 -13.08 5.73
C LEU A 152 4.69 -11.54 5.77
N TYR A 153 5.10 -10.95 6.91
CA TYR A 153 4.94 -9.51 7.15
C TYR A 153 6.25 -8.74 7.35
N GLN A 154 7.36 -9.42 7.62
CA GLN A 154 8.65 -8.77 7.90
C GLN A 154 9.72 -9.03 6.86
N GLU A 155 9.38 -9.03 5.60
CA GLU A 155 10.27 -8.86 4.45
C GLU A 155 11.77 -9.14 4.69
N GLY A 156 12.14 -10.33 5.07
CA GLY A 156 13.54 -10.74 5.13
C GLY A 156 14.38 -10.23 6.31
N TRP A 157 14.36 -8.95 6.66
CA TRP A 157 15.16 -8.45 7.78
C TRP A 157 14.69 -8.99 9.13
N GLY A 158 13.37 -9.18 9.30
CA GLY A 158 12.82 -9.83 10.48
C GLY A 158 13.22 -11.28 10.58
N VAL A 159 13.29 -12.00 9.45
CA VAL A 159 13.80 -13.39 9.41
C VAL A 159 15.27 -13.44 9.80
N ASP A 160 16.09 -12.51 9.33
CA ASP A 160 17.49 -12.45 9.68
C ASP A 160 17.70 -12.09 11.16
N ALA A 161 16.91 -11.18 11.70
CA ALA A 161 16.94 -10.85 13.12
C ALA A 161 16.54 -12.06 14.01
N ILE A 162 15.53 -12.83 13.61
CA ILE A 162 15.12 -14.04 14.31
C ILE A 162 16.18 -15.13 14.17
N LYS A 163 16.71 -15.38 12.99
CA LYS A 163 17.82 -16.32 12.80
C LYS A 163 19.00 -15.97 13.68
N HIS A 164 19.35 -14.69 13.71
CA HIS A 164 20.45 -14.18 14.52
C HIS A 164 20.21 -14.44 16.01
N SER A 165 19.01 -14.11 16.52
CA SER A 165 18.66 -14.34 17.93
C SER A 165 18.60 -15.81 18.29
N LEU A 166 18.07 -16.68 17.43
CA LEU A 166 18.04 -18.13 17.63
C LEU A 166 19.42 -18.78 17.55
N THR A 167 20.35 -18.18 16.79
CA THR A 167 21.71 -18.72 16.64
C THR A 167 22.61 -18.32 17.82
N TYR A 168 22.35 -17.18 18.46
CA TYR A 168 23.20 -16.65 19.54
C TYR A 168 22.61 -16.80 20.94
N SER A 169 21.38 -17.27 21.09
CA SER A 169 20.76 -17.55 22.40
C SER A 169 20.79 -19.05 22.80
N GLY A 170 21.54 -19.87 22.06
CA GLY A 170 21.78 -21.28 22.39
C GLY A 170 23.02 -21.45 23.27
#